data_8826805ba957e3d4e7de118634f3f22d
#
_entry.id   8826805ba957e3d4e7de118634f3f22d
#
_cell.length_a   1.000
_cell.length_b   1.000
_cell.length_c   1.000
_cell.angle_alpha   90.00
_cell.angle_beta   90.00
_cell.angle_gamma   90.00
#
_symmetry.space_group_name_H-M   'P 1'
#
loop_
_entity.id
_entity.type
_entity.pdbx_description
1 polymer ?
#
loop_
_entity_poly.entity_id
_entity_poly.type
_entity_poly.pdbx_seq_one_letter_code
_entity_poly.pdbx_strand_id
1 'polypeptide(L)'
;MSKSSGGTRTISSNNAAQSRKSSSLSGKVSTMDEANKVMDTYKNLYDMPAKEQKAFTDSFGQAVMDTFNKKKKGYDDLMLQRTNKAFKENNKADYDWAIHQHTIQVDNLVQEQQLITEKYNKFIKVKK
;
A
#
# COMPACT_ATOMS: atom_id res chain seq x y z
N MET A 1 7.23 -32.31 11.64
CA MET A 1 6.90 -31.88 11.95
C MET A 1 6.97 -31.63 12.13
N SER A 2 7.05 -31.90 11.58
CA SER A 2 6.80 -31.44 11.63
C SER A 2 6.95 -31.22 11.53
N LYS A 3 6.78 -30.93 11.21
CA LYS A 3 6.62 -30.59 11.19
C LYS A 3 6.55 -30.02 11.23
N SER A 4 6.89 -30.74 10.77
CA SER A 4 6.63 -30.18 10.85
C SER A 4 6.60 -29.70 10.87
N SER A 5 6.76 -29.98 10.52
CA SER A 5 6.49 -29.38 10.64
C SER A 5 6.58 -28.78 10.78
N GLY A 6 6.86 -29.34 10.47
CA GLY A 6 6.69 -28.52 10.66
C GLY A 6 6.88 -27.91 10.73
N GLY A 7 7.16 -28.34 10.42
CA GLY A 7 7.11 -27.58 10.66
C GLY A 7 7.26 -27.07 10.67
N THR A 8 7.25 -26.71 10.12
CA THR A 8 7.21 -26.18 10.41
C THR A 8 7.30 -25.73 10.64
N ARG A 9 7.40 -25.49 10.29
CA ARG A 9 7.34 -24.96 10.66
C ARG A 9 7.47 -24.29 10.85
N THR A 10 7.64 -24.51 10.30
CA THR A 10 7.63 -23.85 10.63
C THR A 10 7.69 -23.48 10.52
N ILE A 11 7.78 -23.41 10.10
CA ILE A 11 7.76 -22.87 10.19
C ILE A 11 7.52 -22.49 10.25
N SER A 12 7.67 -22.54 9.75
CA SER A 12 7.38 -22.03 9.92
C SER A 12 7.25 -21.52 10.23
N SER A 13 7.35 -21.36 9.96
CA SER A 13 7.12 -20.73 10.33
C SER A 13 7.37 -20.40 10.37
N ASN A 14 7.59 -20.25 10.07
CA ASN A 14 7.70 -19.80 10.12
C ASN A 14 7.61 -19.70 9.62
N ASN A 15 7.59 -19.74 8.91
CA ASN A 15 7.45 -19.40 8.35
C ASN A 15 6.65 -18.82 8.10
N ALA A 16 6.34 -19.26 7.65
CA ALA A 16 5.25 -18.46 7.20
C ALA A 16 5.47 -16.99 7.43
N ALA A 17 5.89 -16.68 8.48
CA ALA A 17 6.21 -15.30 8.80
C ALA A 17 7.42 -14.79 8.04
N GLN A 18 8.10 -15.67 7.42
CA GLN A 18 9.43 -15.37 6.89
C GLN A 18 9.44 -14.56 5.61
N SER A 19 8.62 -14.92 4.64
CA SER A 19 8.69 -14.24 3.35
C SER A 19 8.33 -12.75 3.44
N ARG A 20 7.36 -12.41 4.22
CA ARG A 20 7.01 -11.00 4.34
C ARG A 20 8.03 -10.22 5.16
N LYS A 21 8.73 -10.89 6.04
CA LYS A 21 9.79 -10.24 6.79
C LYS A 21 10.96 -9.84 5.92
N SER A 22 11.22 -10.60 4.89
CA SER A 22 12.38 -10.30 4.06
C SER A 22 12.29 -8.93 3.42
N SER A 23 11.12 -8.48 2.96
CA SER A 23 11.02 -7.14 2.42
C SER A 23 11.26 -6.09 3.47
N SER A 24 10.71 -6.26 4.66
CA SER A 24 10.94 -5.32 5.75
C SER A 24 12.40 -5.26 6.15
N LEU A 25 13.06 -6.41 6.18
CA LEU A 25 14.44 -6.48 6.58
C LEU A 25 15.38 -5.81 5.59
N SER A 26 15.02 -5.80 4.31
CA SER A 26 15.85 -5.16 3.29
C SER A 26 15.60 -3.67 3.19
N GLY A 27 14.51 -3.20 3.74
CA GLY A 27 14.12 -1.79 3.63
C GLY A 27 13.41 -1.47 2.34
N LYS A 28 13.51 -2.32 1.34
CA LYS A 28 12.84 -2.10 0.05
C LYS A 28 11.36 -2.36 0.19
N VAL A 29 10.55 -1.45 -0.33
CA VAL A 29 9.09 -1.57 -0.26
C VAL A 29 8.48 -1.55 -1.65
N SER A 30 7.36 -2.24 -1.81
CA SER A 30 6.64 -2.34 -3.08
C SER A 30 5.23 -1.75 -2.99
N THR A 31 4.70 -1.55 -1.79
CA THR A 31 3.35 -1.03 -1.60
C THR A 31 3.33 -0.01 -0.48
N MET A 32 2.25 0.78 -0.44
CA MET A 32 2.02 1.72 0.66
C MET A 32 1.96 1.02 2.01
N ASP A 33 1.36 -0.17 2.04
CA ASP A 33 1.25 -0.92 3.30
C ASP A 33 2.61 -1.31 3.83
N GLU A 34 3.49 -1.75 2.94
CA GLU A 34 4.85 -2.09 3.34
C GLU A 34 5.60 -0.86 3.83
N ALA A 35 5.42 0.26 3.13
CA ALA A 35 6.04 1.52 3.54
C ALA A 35 5.55 1.95 4.92
N ASN A 36 4.25 1.83 5.17
CA ASN A 36 3.70 2.14 6.49
C ASN A 36 4.30 1.25 7.57
N LYS A 37 4.46 -0.03 7.28
CA LYS A 37 5.04 -0.96 8.26
C LYS A 37 6.47 -0.59 8.63
N VAL A 38 7.25 -0.19 7.63
CA VAL A 38 8.62 0.25 7.90
C VAL A 38 8.61 1.50 8.79
N MET A 39 7.76 2.46 8.46
CA MET A 39 7.69 3.71 9.23
C MET A 39 7.10 3.50 10.63
N ASP A 40 6.32 2.45 10.82
CA ASP A 40 5.80 2.11 12.14
C ASP A 40 6.81 1.32 12.97
N THR A 41 7.67 0.56 12.29
CA THR A 41 8.69 -0.25 12.97
C THR A 41 9.82 0.61 13.52
N TYR A 42 10.21 1.63 12.77
CA TYR A 42 11.30 2.54 13.17
C TYR A 42 10.71 3.93 13.41
N LYS A 43 11.25 4.65 14.36
CA LYS A 43 10.75 6.00 14.66
C LYS A 43 11.11 7.00 13.59
N ASN A 44 12.27 6.81 12.98
CA ASN A 44 12.73 7.67 11.90
C ASN A 44 13.70 6.89 11.03
N LEU A 45 14.04 7.48 9.90
CA LEU A 45 14.92 6.84 8.92
C LEU A 45 16.26 6.43 9.53
N TYR A 46 16.78 7.24 10.43
CA TYR A 46 18.13 7.05 10.97
C TYR A 46 18.21 5.92 11.99
N ASP A 47 17.06 5.42 12.43
CA ASP A 47 17.01 4.22 13.26
C ASP A 47 17.17 2.95 12.43
N MET A 48 17.03 3.05 11.11
CA MET A 48 17.21 1.91 10.23
C MET A 48 18.70 1.68 9.94
N PRO A 49 19.12 0.42 9.72
CA PRO A 49 20.48 0.17 9.24
C PRO A 49 20.76 0.94 7.95
N ALA A 50 21.99 1.36 7.76
CA ALA A 50 22.34 2.23 6.63
C ALA A 50 21.94 1.66 5.26
N LYS A 51 22.12 0.36 5.06
CA LYS A 51 21.72 -0.29 3.81
C LYS A 51 20.22 -0.19 3.58
N GLU A 52 19.46 -0.33 4.65
CA GLU A 52 18.01 -0.30 4.55
C GLU A 52 17.48 1.10 4.34
N GLN A 53 18.19 2.11 4.87
CA GLN A 53 17.82 3.49 4.64
C GLN A 53 17.78 3.81 3.16
N LYS A 54 18.82 3.45 2.45
CA LYS A 54 18.88 3.71 1.03
C LYS A 54 17.82 2.95 0.26
N ALA A 55 17.64 1.67 0.58
CA ALA A 55 16.64 0.85 -0.09
C ALA A 55 15.24 1.41 0.12
N PHE A 56 14.95 1.88 1.32
CA PHE A 56 13.65 2.44 1.63
C PHE A 56 13.41 3.75 0.87
N THR A 57 14.35 4.68 0.94
CA THR A 57 14.17 5.98 0.26
C THR A 57 14.13 5.82 -1.25
N ASP A 58 14.88 4.87 -1.80
CA ASP A 58 14.89 4.63 -3.25
C ASP A 58 13.58 3.99 -3.74
N SER A 59 12.92 3.21 -2.89
CA SER A 59 11.72 2.46 -3.31
C SER A 59 10.39 3.09 -2.87
N PHE A 60 10.42 4.02 -1.93
CA PHE A 60 9.20 4.58 -1.35
C PHE A 60 8.29 5.22 -2.39
N GLY A 61 8.84 6.10 -3.22
CA GLY A 61 8.06 6.84 -4.20
C GLY A 61 7.34 5.92 -5.18
N GLN A 62 8.07 4.93 -5.68
CA GLN A 62 7.50 3.98 -6.64
C GLN A 62 6.42 3.11 -5.97
N ALA A 63 6.64 2.72 -4.72
CA ALA A 63 5.65 1.93 -3.98
C ALA A 63 4.34 2.70 -3.82
N VAL A 64 4.44 3.98 -3.48
CA VAL A 64 3.25 4.83 -3.34
C VAL A 64 2.55 5.01 -4.67
N MET A 65 3.29 5.30 -5.73
CA MET A 65 2.71 5.48 -7.06
C MET A 65 2.05 4.21 -7.57
N ASP A 66 2.71 3.08 -7.40
CA ASP A 66 2.16 1.81 -7.88
C ASP A 66 0.87 1.45 -7.16
N THR A 67 0.83 1.66 -5.85
CA THR A 67 -0.38 1.40 -5.07
C THR A 67 -1.50 2.34 -5.48
N PHE A 68 -1.18 3.63 -5.62
CA PHE A 68 -2.17 4.63 -6.04
C PHE A 68 -2.75 4.27 -7.40
N ASN A 69 -1.89 3.98 -8.37
CA ASN A 69 -2.33 3.69 -9.74
C ASN A 69 -3.17 2.42 -9.80
N LYS A 70 -2.77 1.40 -9.05
CA LYS A 70 -3.51 0.14 -9.03
C LYS A 70 -4.91 0.31 -8.45
N LYS A 71 -5.00 1.03 -7.33
CA LYS A 71 -6.30 1.27 -6.70
C LYS A 71 -7.17 2.16 -7.56
N LYS A 72 -6.57 3.20 -8.14
CA LYS A 72 -7.32 4.12 -9.01
C LYS A 72 -7.88 3.37 -10.21
N LYS A 73 -7.07 2.50 -10.82
CA LYS A 73 -7.54 1.70 -11.95
C LYS A 73 -8.73 0.83 -11.54
N GLY A 74 -8.69 0.23 -10.35
CA GLY A 74 -9.80 -0.56 -9.86
C GLY A 74 -11.07 0.26 -9.72
N TYR A 75 -10.96 1.46 -9.17
CA TYR A 75 -12.11 2.35 -9.03
C TYR A 75 -12.63 2.83 -10.39
N ASP A 76 -11.71 3.15 -11.31
CA ASP A 76 -12.09 3.56 -12.67
C ASP A 76 -12.84 2.45 -13.38
N ASP A 77 -12.34 1.21 -13.28
CA ASP A 77 -12.98 0.05 -13.90
C ASP A 77 -14.37 -0.20 -13.31
N LEU A 78 -14.50 -0.07 -12.01
CA LEU A 78 -15.77 -0.24 -11.30
C LEU A 78 -16.78 0.82 -11.74
N MET A 79 -16.33 2.07 -11.83
CA MET A 79 -17.20 3.15 -12.31
C MET A 79 -17.68 2.86 -13.73
N LEU A 80 -16.77 2.41 -14.59
CA LEU A 80 -17.12 2.11 -15.97
C LEU A 80 -18.17 1.00 -16.06
N GLN A 81 -18.01 -0.07 -15.26
CA GLN A 81 -18.99 -1.16 -15.23
C GLN A 81 -20.34 -0.67 -14.75
N ARG A 82 -20.35 0.14 -13.71
CA ARG A 82 -21.60 0.63 -13.12
C ARG A 82 -22.31 1.60 -14.04
N THR A 83 -21.57 2.50 -14.67
CA THR A 83 -22.18 3.48 -15.58
C THR A 83 -22.68 2.80 -16.85
N ASN A 84 -21.96 1.81 -17.38
CA ASN A 84 -22.41 1.06 -18.55
C ASN A 84 -23.71 0.31 -18.23
N LYS A 85 -23.78 -0.31 -17.07
CA LYS A 85 -24.99 -1.02 -16.67
C LYS A 85 -26.18 -0.06 -16.51
N ALA A 86 -25.95 1.05 -15.82
CA ALA A 86 -27.00 2.04 -15.61
C ALA A 86 -27.48 2.62 -16.93
N PHE A 87 -26.55 2.85 -17.86
CA PHE A 87 -26.91 3.37 -19.18
C PHE A 87 -27.78 2.37 -19.95
N LYS A 88 -27.39 1.10 -19.93
CA LYS A 88 -28.18 0.05 -20.60
C LYS A 88 -29.56 -0.10 -20.00
N GLU A 89 -29.69 0.09 -18.70
CA GLU A 89 -30.96 -0.02 -17.99
C GLU A 89 -31.73 1.28 -17.98
N ASN A 90 -31.18 2.31 -18.61
CA ASN A 90 -31.80 3.64 -18.63
C ASN A 90 -32.09 4.15 -17.23
N ASN A 91 -31.15 3.95 -16.34
CA ASN A 91 -31.30 4.31 -14.93
C ASN A 91 -30.34 5.46 -14.57
N LYS A 92 -30.85 6.68 -14.70
CA LYS A 92 -30.04 7.86 -14.45
C LYS A 92 -29.58 7.97 -12.99
N ALA A 93 -30.42 7.56 -12.06
CA ALA A 93 -30.06 7.61 -10.64
C ALA A 93 -28.86 6.74 -10.33
N ASP A 94 -28.82 5.54 -10.91
CA ASP A 94 -27.68 4.64 -10.74
C ASP A 94 -26.43 5.16 -11.43
N TYR A 95 -26.61 5.78 -12.59
CA TYR A 95 -25.50 6.39 -13.32
C TYR A 95 -24.87 7.48 -12.46
N ASP A 96 -25.68 8.40 -11.96
CA ASP A 96 -25.19 9.51 -11.13
C ASP A 96 -24.55 8.99 -9.85
N TRP A 97 -25.12 7.95 -9.26
CA TRP A 97 -24.56 7.34 -8.07
C TRP A 97 -23.17 6.76 -8.32
N ALA A 98 -23.00 6.10 -9.48
CA ALA A 98 -21.70 5.50 -9.84
C ALA A 98 -20.62 6.57 -9.97
N ILE A 99 -20.96 7.69 -10.59
CA ILE A 99 -20.03 8.82 -10.73
C ILE A 99 -19.68 9.38 -9.35
N HIS A 100 -20.70 9.56 -8.52
CA HIS A 100 -20.50 10.10 -7.17
C HIS A 100 -19.61 9.19 -6.31
N GLN A 101 -19.85 7.88 -6.37
CA GLN A 101 -19.04 6.91 -5.63
C GLN A 101 -17.59 6.94 -6.09
N HIS A 102 -17.38 7.03 -7.40
CA HIS A 102 -16.03 7.13 -7.95
C HIS A 102 -15.32 8.37 -7.42
N THR A 103 -16.00 9.50 -7.38
CA THR A 103 -15.43 10.74 -6.88
C THR A 103 -14.98 10.57 -5.42
N ILE A 104 -15.84 9.99 -4.59
CA ILE A 104 -15.51 9.75 -3.18
C ILE A 104 -14.29 8.83 -3.05
N GLN A 105 -14.28 7.76 -3.82
CA GLN A 105 -13.20 6.77 -3.76
C GLN A 105 -11.86 7.37 -4.17
N VAL A 106 -11.85 8.16 -5.24
CA VAL A 106 -10.62 8.80 -5.71
C VAL A 106 -10.16 9.86 -4.73
N ASP A 107 -11.08 10.65 -4.16
CA ASP A 107 -10.73 11.65 -3.16
C ASP A 107 -10.09 11.00 -1.93
N ASN A 108 -10.64 9.89 -1.48
CA ASN A 108 -10.08 9.15 -0.35
C ASN A 108 -8.68 8.63 -0.67
N LEU A 109 -8.49 8.18 -1.90
CA LEU A 109 -7.19 7.68 -2.34
C LEU A 109 -6.15 8.80 -2.36
N VAL A 110 -6.54 9.98 -2.83
CA VAL A 110 -5.65 11.15 -2.83
C VAL A 110 -5.27 11.52 -1.39
N GLN A 111 -6.24 11.51 -0.49
CA GLN A 111 -5.97 11.78 0.92
C GLN A 111 -5.02 10.76 1.52
N GLU A 112 -5.21 9.50 1.20
CA GLU A 112 -4.33 8.41 1.66
C GLU A 112 -2.90 8.65 1.20
N GLN A 113 -2.74 9.05 -0.06
CA GLN A 113 -1.42 9.35 -0.61
C GLN A 113 -0.80 10.55 0.10
N GLN A 114 -1.58 11.59 0.36
CA GLN A 114 -1.10 12.78 1.07
C GLN A 114 -0.65 12.42 2.48
N LEU A 115 -1.42 11.62 3.17
CA LEU A 115 -1.10 11.24 4.55
C LEU A 115 0.18 10.43 4.64
N ILE A 116 0.36 9.48 3.74
CA ILE A 116 1.57 8.68 3.77
C ILE A 116 2.79 9.51 3.36
N THR A 117 2.61 10.46 2.46
CA THR A 117 3.67 11.37 2.06
C THR A 117 4.10 12.26 3.22
N GLU A 118 3.13 12.78 3.98
CA GLU A 118 3.42 13.58 5.17
C GLU A 118 4.15 12.76 6.22
N LYS A 119 3.69 11.54 6.41
CA LYS A 119 4.34 10.61 7.35
C LYS A 119 5.78 10.36 6.94
N TYR A 120 6.00 10.14 5.64
CA TYR A 120 7.34 9.91 5.10
C TYR A 120 8.23 11.13 5.30
N ASN A 121 7.70 12.32 5.04
CA ASN A 121 8.48 13.56 5.20
C ASN A 121 8.94 13.74 6.63
N LYS A 122 8.11 13.38 7.59
CA LYS A 122 8.50 13.41 9.00
C LYS A 122 9.51 12.33 9.33
N PHE A 123 9.34 11.17 8.71
CA PHE A 123 10.21 10.02 8.95
C PHE A 123 11.64 10.29 8.50
N ILE A 124 11.81 10.97 7.38
CA ILE A 124 13.14 11.25 6.83
C ILE A 124 13.75 12.57 7.30
N LYS A 125 13.02 13.31 8.13
CA LYS A 125 13.50 14.60 8.59
C LYS A 125 14.79 14.43 9.37
N VAL A 126 15.72 15.32 9.09
CA VAL A 126 17.02 15.27 9.77
C VAL A 126 16.82 15.41 11.27
N LYS A 127 17.45 14.52 11.99
CA LYS A 127 17.37 14.54 13.43
C LYS A 127 18.28 15.61 14.02
N LYS A 128 17.77 16.32 14.94
CA LYS A 128 18.57 17.36 15.63
C LYS A 128 19.11 16.88 16.94
#